data_0edf16c084a8b7ebde59c3e661d1452f
#
_entry.id   0edf16c084a8b7ebde59c3e661d1452f
#
_cell.length_a   1.000
_cell.length_b   1.000
_cell.length_c   1.000
_cell.angle_alpha   90.00
_cell.angle_beta   90.00
_cell.angle_gamma   90.00
#
_symmetry.space_group_name_H-M   'P 1'
#
loop_
_entity.id
_entity.type
_entity.pdbx_description
1 polymer ?
#
loop_
_entity_poly.entity_id
_entity_poly.type
_entity_poly.pdbx_seq_one_letter_code
_entity_poly.pdbx_strand_id
1 'polypeptide(L)'
;NALFPRGKPIPSRFRHKFQRLNFTAKEYDDWAEFATSDKRTELINSVNGLADQNLEPRKLANQINSLQKQWQNLDQHGKTASKEKWAIFKEACEKAWAPCKDYFNELESKKEENKVKKENLLKDMDAFPVGKTAENITVIQIVNFLKGIHDKWKLFSPVPDGDFQN
;
A
#
# COMPACT_ATOMS: atom_id res chain seq x y z
N ASN A 1 13.94 -23.07 -20.81
CA ASN A 1 15.05 -23.62 -21.60
C ASN A 1 14.80 -25.09 -21.83
N ALA A 2 14.25 -25.44 -23.00
CA ALA A 2 14.02 -26.82 -23.37
C ALA A 2 15.39 -27.48 -23.67
N LEU A 3 15.77 -28.49 -22.87
CA LEU A 3 16.98 -29.30 -23.04
C LEU A 3 17.00 -30.06 -24.39
N PHE A 4 15.89 -30.10 -25.10
CA PHE A 4 15.76 -30.71 -26.43
C PHE A 4 15.01 -29.76 -27.38
N PRO A 5 15.47 -29.62 -28.64
CA PRO A 5 14.77 -28.81 -29.64
C PRO A 5 13.35 -29.35 -29.85
N ARG A 6 12.36 -28.47 -29.91
CA ARG A 6 10.96 -28.82 -30.16
C ARG A 6 10.85 -29.69 -31.42
N GLY A 7 10.25 -30.88 -31.29
CA GLY A 7 9.97 -31.77 -32.40
C GLY A 7 10.92 -32.95 -32.60
N LYS A 8 12.03 -33.10 -31.82
CA LYS A 8 12.87 -34.31 -31.89
C LYS A 8 12.48 -35.31 -30.80
N PRO A 9 12.22 -36.59 -31.14
CA PRO A 9 11.90 -37.61 -30.15
C PRO A 9 13.09 -37.85 -29.21
N ILE A 10 12.80 -38.06 -27.93
CA ILE A 10 13.80 -38.41 -26.92
C ILE A 10 14.38 -39.79 -27.30
N PRO A 11 15.73 -39.93 -27.42
CA PRO A 11 16.35 -41.21 -27.69
C PRO A 11 15.92 -42.28 -26.68
N SER A 12 15.63 -43.48 -27.15
CA SER A 12 15.08 -44.58 -26.36
C SER A 12 15.86 -44.89 -25.05
N ARG A 13 17.19 -44.78 -25.13
CA ARG A 13 18.11 -44.97 -23.99
C ARG A 13 17.91 -43.98 -22.83
N PHE A 14 17.31 -42.78 -23.10
CA PHE A 14 17.03 -41.76 -22.07
C PHE A 14 15.57 -41.73 -21.65
N ARG A 15 14.67 -42.44 -22.33
CA ARG A 15 13.22 -42.36 -22.10
C ARG A 15 12.83 -42.71 -20.67
N HIS A 16 13.39 -43.79 -20.12
CA HIS A 16 13.11 -44.17 -18.73
C HIS A 16 13.63 -43.17 -17.69
N LYS A 17 14.83 -42.63 -17.92
CA LYS A 17 15.37 -41.57 -17.04
C LYS A 17 14.51 -40.31 -17.10
N PHE A 18 14.07 -39.93 -18.28
CA PHE A 18 13.23 -38.74 -18.48
C PHE A 18 11.86 -38.92 -17.84
N GLN A 19 11.24 -40.11 -18.01
CA GLN A 19 9.97 -40.42 -17.36
C GLN A 19 10.07 -40.37 -15.83
N ARG A 20 11.14 -40.94 -15.27
CA ARG A 20 11.39 -40.92 -13.83
C ARG A 20 11.60 -39.51 -13.31
N LEU A 21 12.40 -38.69 -14.01
CA LEU A 21 12.60 -37.27 -13.64
C LEU A 21 11.30 -36.44 -13.72
N ASN A 22 10.48 -36.68 -14.75
CA ASN A 22 9.20 -36.02 -14.88
C ASN A 22 8.25 -36.44 -13.77
N PHE A 23 8.23 -37.72 -13.37
CA PHE A 23 7.44 -38.20 -12.26
C PHE A 23 7.87 -37.53 -10.95
N THR A 24 9.16 -37.54 -10.66
CA THR A 24 9.71 -36.88 -9.46
C THR A 24 9.44 -35.37 -9.48
N ALA A 25 9.60 -34.71 -10.62
CA ALA A 25 9.28 -33.28 -10.74
C ALA A 25 7.82 -32.99 -10.46
N LYS A 26 6.92 -33.86 -10.92
CA LYS A 26 5.48 -33.74 -10.64
C LYS A 26 5.17 -33.96 -9.16
N GLU A 27 5.77 -34.95 -8.51
CA GLU A 27 5.62 -35.16 -7.07
C GLU A 27 6.07 -33.93 -6.26
N TYR A 28 7.18 -33.30 -6.61
CA TYR A 28 7.62 -32.05 -5.96
C TYR A 28 6.65 -30.90 -6.21
N ASP A 29 6.07 -30.80 -7.39
CA ASP A 29 5.10 -29.77 -7.76
C ASP A 29 3.80 -29.94 -6.97
N ASP A 30 3.31 -31.18 -6.86
CA ASP A 30 2.11 -31.54 -6.08
C ASP A 30 2.34 -31.30 -4.57
N TRP A 31 3.53 -31.60 -4.05
CA TRP A 31 3.93 -31.28 -2.68
C TRP A 31 4.00 -29.79 -2.40
N ALA A 32 4.58 -29.03 -3.31
CA ALA A 32 4.68 -27.56 -3.18
C ALA A 32 3.28 -26.92 -3.23
N GLU A 33 2.37 -27.43 -4.07
CA GLU A 33 0.98 -26.99 -4.11
C GLU A 33 0.25 -27.27 -2.81
N PHE A 34 0.39 -28.50 -2.28
CA PHE A 34 -0.21 -28.89 -1.02
C PHE A 34 0.28 -28.00 0.14
N ALA A 35 1.60 -27.86 0.29
CA ALA A 35 2.20 -27.08 1.37
C ALA A 35 1.79 -25.59 1.34
N THR A 36 1.54 -25.01 0.15
CA THR A 36 1.13 -23.60 0.03
C THR A 36 -0.39 -23.42 0.05
N SER A 37 -1.16 -24.44 -0.30
CA SER A 37 -2.63 -24.39 -0.37
C SER A 37 -3.27 -24.07 0.98
N ASP A 38 -2.85 -24.74 2.04
CA ASP A 38 -3.39 -24.56 3.39
C ASP A 38 -3.06 -23.15 3.92
N LYS A 39 -1.82 -22.71 3.73
CA LYS A 39 -1.42 -21.35 4.11
C LYS A 39 -2.22 -20.27 3.39
N ARG A 40 -2.56 -20.47 2.12
CA ARG A 40 -3.42 -19.54 1.39
C ARG A 40 -4.84 -19.51 1.92
N THR A 41 -5.36 -20.68 2.31
CA THR A 41 -6.68 -20.77 2.94
C THR A 41 -6.69 -20.06 4.30
N GLU A 42 -5.63 -20.20 5.09
CA GLU A 42 -5.47 -19.46 6.35
C GLU A 42 -5.41 -17.95 6.12
N LEU A 43 -4.72 -17.49 5.08
CA LEU A 43 -4.67 -16.05 4.72
C LEU A 43 -6.05 -15.52 4.32
N ILE A 44 -6.82 -16.27 3.53
CA ILE A 44 -8.20 -15.89 3.16
C ILE A 44 -9.07 -15.78 4.41
N ASN A 45 -9.00 -16.78 5.30
CA ASN A 45 -9.76 -16.75 6.55
C ASN A 45 -9.33 -15.60 7.46
N SER A 46 -8.03 -15.30 7.51
CA SER A 46 -7.52 -14.18 8.29
C SER A 46 -8.05 -12.85 7.77
N VAL A 47 -8.07 -12.63 6.45
CA VAL A 47 -8.65 -11.41 5.85
C VAL A 47 -10.15 -11.31 6.12
N ASN A 48 -10.89 -12.41 5.96
CA ASN A 48 -12.34 -12.42 6.25
C ASN A 48 -12.61 -12.07 7.71
N GLY A 49 -11.79 -12.59 8.64
CA GLY A 49 -11.91 -12.28 10.06
C GLY A 49 -11.62 -10.81 10.41
N LEU A 50 -10.92 -10.07 9.56
CA LEU A 50 -10.68 -8.62 9.77
C LEU A 50 -11.95 -7.77 9.55
N ALA A 51 -12.85 -8.22 8.67
CA ALA A 51 -14.10 -7.50 8.38
C ALA A 51 -15.01 -7.40 9.61
N ASP A 52 -14.95 -8.38 10.51
CA ASP A 52 -15.76 -8.44 11.73
C ASP A 52 -15.10 -7.73 12.93
N GLN A 53 -13.83 -7.33 12.79
CA GLN A 53 -13.09 -6.63 13.83
C GLN A 53 -13.29 -5.13 13.65
N ASN A 54 -13.83 -4.47 14.68
CA ASN A 54 -13.96 -3.00 14.68
C ASN A 54 -12.61 -2.33 14.96
N LEU A 55 -11.67 -2.47 14.01
CA LEU A 55 -10.32 -1.93 14.10
C LEU A 55 -10.26 -0.49 13.60
N GLU A 56 -9.35 0.27 14.16
CA GLU A 56 -9.00 1.59 13.64
C GLU A 56 -8.53 1.47 12.16
N PRO A 57 -9.01 2.34 11.24
CA PRO A 57 -8.74 2.20 9.81
C PRO A 57 -7.26 2.06 9.42
N ARG A 58 -6.36 2.76 10.13
CA ARG A 58 -4.92 2.65 9.90
C ARG A 58 -4.37 1.28 10.28
N LYS A 59 -4.83 0.72 11.40
CA LYS A 59 -4.41 -0.62 11.86
C LYS A 59 -4.93 -1.68 10.93
N LEU A 60 -6.20 -1.56 10.52
CA LEU A 60 -6.84 -2.45 9.56
C LEU A 60 -6.08 -2.46 8.21
N ALA A 61 -5.76 -1.28 7.67
CA ALA A 61 -4.98 -1.15 6.45
C ALA A 61 -3.61 -1.83 6.55
N ASN A 62 -2.90 -1.65 7.68
CA ASN A 62 -1.60 -2.29 7.90
C ASN A 62 -1.70 -3.81 7.97
N GLN A 63 -2.74 -4.36 8.58
CA GLN A 63 -2.96 -5.80 8.65
C GLN A 63 -3.28 -6.37 7.27
N ILE A 64 -4.16 -5.73 6.48
CA ILE A 64 -4.46 -6.15 5.10
C ILE A 64 -3.18 -6.15 4.26
N ASN A 65 -2.38 -5.08 4.31
CA ASN A 65 -1.11 -4.99 3.60
C ASN A 65 -0.12 -6.10 4.02
N SER A 66 -0.08 -6.45 5.30
CA SER A 66 0.76 -7.54 5.80
C SER A 66 0.32 -8.88 5.21
N LEU A 67 -0.99 -9.18 5.18
CA LEU A 67 -1.52 -10.41 4.61
C LEU A 67 -1.29 -10.49 3.09
N GLN A 68 -1.40 -9.37 2.38
CA GLN A 68 -1.07 -9.30 0.95
C GLN A 68 0.41 -9.60 0.69
N LYS A 69 1.33 -9.07 1.52
CA LYS A 69 2.76 -9.39 1.44
C LYS A 69 3.04 -10.87 1.70
N GLN A 70 2.35 -11.47 2.68
CA GLN A 70 2.48 -12.91 2.94
C GLN A 70 2.00 -13.74 1.76
N TRP A 71 0.90 -13.35 1.10
CA TRP A 71 0.44 -14.00 -0.12
C TRP A 71 1.48 -13.90 -1.25
N GLN A 72 2.02 -12.71 -1.49
CA GLN A 72 3.07 -12.51 -2.50
C GLN A 72 4.31 -13.37 -2.23
N ASN A 73 4.72 -13.49 -0.96
CA ASN A 73 5.83 -14.35 -0.57
C ASN A 73 5.57 -15.83 -0.88
N LEU A 74 4.35 -16.30 -0.69
CA LEU A 74 3.97 -17.68 -1.07
C LEU A 74 4.05 -17.90 -2.59
N ASP A 75 3.70 -16.88 -3.39
CA ASP A 75 3.78 -16.96 -4.86
C ASP A 75 5.23 -16.90 -5.37
N GLN A 76 6.14 -16.23 -4.65
CA GLN A 76 7.56 -16.13 -5.01
C GLN A 76 8.35 -17.40 -4.67
N HIS A 77 8.02 -18.08 -3.57
CA HIS A 77 8.78 -19.20 -3.04
C HIS A 77 8.11 -20.56 -3.24
N GLY A 78 6.90 -20.58 -3.78
CA GLY A 78 6.10 -21.76 -4.01
C GLY A 78 5.42 -21.75 -5.37
N LYS A 79 4.44 -22.64 -5.54
CA LYS A 79 3.61 -22.65 -6.73
C LYS A 79 2.65 -21.47 -6.70
N THR A 80 2.54 -20.75 -7.81
CA THR A 80 1.59 -19.64 -7.95
C THR A 80 0.15 -20.12 -7.68
N ALA A 81 -0.62 -19.30 -6.98
CA ALA A 81 -2.01 -19.60 -6.68
C ALA A 81 -2.86 -19.78 -7.95
N SER A 82 -3.91 -20.61 -7.87
CA SER A 82 -4.91 -20.67 -8.93
C SER A 82 -5.64 -19.32 -9.06
N LYS A 83 -6.15 -19.02 -10.26
CA LYS A 83 -6.90 -17.78 -10.51
C LYS A 83 -8.11 -17.64 -9.59
N GLU A 84 -8.76 -18.76 -9.27
CA GLU A 84 -9.93 -18.82 -8.41
C GLU A 84 -9.56 -18.45 -6.95
N LYS A 85 -8.49 -19.04 -6.41
CA LYS A 85 -8.01 -18.71 -5.04
C LYS A 85 -7.55 -17.26 -4.93
N TRP A 86 -6.87 -16.76 -5.97
CA TRP A 86 -6.50 -15.34 -6.02
C TRP A 86 -7.72 -14.42 -6.05
N ALA A 87 -8.75 -14.75 -6.83
CA ALA A 87 -9.98 -13.97 -6.90
C ALA A 87 -10.69 -13.90 -5.54
N ILE A 88 -10.78 -15.03 -4.83
CA ILE A 88 -11.39 -15.10 -3.48
C ILE A 88 -10.59 -14.24 -2.50
N PHE A 89 -9.26 -14.35 -2.50
CA PHE A 89 -8.40 -13.55 -1.62
C PHE A 89 -8.53 -12.05 -1.91
N LYS A 90 -8.52 -11.67 -3.18
CA LYS A 90 -8.69 -10.28 -3.62
C LYS A 90 -10.04 -9.71 -3.18
N GLU A 91 -11.13 -10.44 -3.40
CA GLU A 91 -12.47 -10.04 -2.97
C GLU A 91 -12.56 -9.86 -1.45
N ALA A 92 -11.96 -10.78 -0.68
CA ALA A 92 -11.89 -10.66 0.77
C ALA A 92 -11.13 -9.39 1.20
N CYS A 93 -9.98 -9.10 0.56
CA CYS A 93 -9.23 -7.87 0.81
C CYS A 93 -10.04 -6.60 0.46
N GLU A 94 -10.76 -6.59 -0.64
CA GLU A 94 -11.59 -5.45 -1.06
C GLU A 94 -12.74 -5.20 -0.05
N LYS A 95 -13.39 -6.25 0.43
CA LYS A 95 -14.43 -6.15 1.48
C LYS A 95 -13.86 -5.62 2.79
N ALA A 96 -12.71 -6.16 3.22
CA ALA A 96 -12.04 -5.70 4.44
C ALA A 96 -11.55 -4.25 4.33
N TRP A 97 -11.20 -3.78 3.13
CA TRP A 97 -10.73 -2.42 2.87
C TRP A 97 -11.84 -1.38 2.84
N ALA A 98 -13.10 -1.77 2.64
CA ALA A 98 -14.22 -0.83 2.48
C ALA A 98 -14.30 0.22 3.61
N PRO A 99 -14.18 -0.12 4.90
CA PRO A 99 -14.21 0.88 5.98
C PRO A 99 -13.03 1.85 5.96
N CYS A 100 -11.89 1.43 5.37
CA CYS A 100 -10.70 2.28 5.28
C CYS A 100 -10.83 3.35 4.20
N LYS A 101 -11.60 3.07 3.14
CA LYS A 101 -11.71 3.93 1.97
C LYS A 101 -12.23 5.32 2.32
N ASP A 102 -13.31 5.40 3.08
CA ASP A 102 -13.92 6.68 3.48
C ASP A 102 -12.97 7.47 4.39
N TYR A 103 -12.35 6.80 5.36
CA TYR A 103 -11.35 7.42 6.23
C TYR A 103 -10.18 8.03 5.46
N PHE A 104 -9.60 7.29 4.49
CA PHE A 104 -8.47 7.80 3.72
C PHE A 104 -8.90 8.91 2.74
N ASN A 105 -10.10 8.84 2.17
CA ASN A 105 -10.65 9.91 1.33
C ASN A 105 -10.85 11.21 2.15
N GLU A 106 -11.41 11.11 3.35
CA GLU A 106 -11.55 12.27 4.24
C GLU A 106 -10.20 12.84 4.66
N LEU A 107 -9.22 11.96 4.94
CA LEU A 107 -7.89 12.40 5.30
C LEU A 107 -7.20 13.15 4.14
N GLU A 108 -7.35 12.65 2.92
CA GLU A 108 -6.78 13.29 1.73
C GLU A 108 -7.46 14.64 1.44
N SER A 109 -8.77 14.70 1.57
CA SER A 109 -9.53 15.96 1.46
C SER A 109 -9.05 16.99 2.48
N LYS A 110 -8.86 16.60 3.75
CA LYS A 110 -8.31 17.49 4.79
C LYS A 110 -6.89 17.95 4.50
N LYS A 111 -6.06 17.07 3.96
CA LYS A 111 -4.68 17.43 3.56
C LYS A 111 -4.70 18.51 2.49
N GLU A 112 -5.53 18.36 1.47
CA GLU A 112 -5.64 19.34 0.38
C GLU A 112 -6.20 20.68 0.86
N GLU A 113 -7.24 20.66 1.71
CA GLU A 113 -7.75 21.89 2.35
C GLU A 113 -6.66 22.61 3.17
N ASN A 114 -5.87 21.85 3.93
CA ASN A 114 -4.80 22.44 4.74
C ASN A 114 -3.66 22.99 3.87
N LYS A 115 -3.38 22.34 2.74
CA LYS A 115 -2.43 22.86 1.74
C LYS A 115 -2.88 24.23 1.23
N VAL A 116 -4.11 24.35 0.76
CA VAL A 116 -4.66 25.63 0.29
C VAL A 116 -4.61 26.70 1.39
N LYS A 117 -4.94 26.35 2.65
CA LYS A 117 -4.85 27.28 3.77
C LYS A 117 -3.41 27.76 4.02
N LYS A 118 -2.42 26.87 3.93
CA LYS A 118 -0.99 27.23 4.04
C LYS A 118 -0.53 28.11 2.90
N GLU A 119 -0.93 27.81 1.66
CA GLU A 119 -0.63 28.67 0.50
C GLU A 119 -1.19 30.08 0.65
N ASN A 120 -2.41 30.20 1.20
CA ASN A 120 -2.99 31.51 1.50
C ASN A 120 -2.23 32.25 2.61
N LEU A 121 -1.75 31.56 3.65
CA LEU A 121 -0.87 32.18 4.65
C LEU A 121 0.43 32.71 4.04
N LEU A 122 1.02 32.01 3.07
CA LEU A 122 2.22 32.50 2.35
C LEU A 122 1.89 33.77 1.55
N LYS A 123 0.74 33.81 0.86
CA LYS A 123 0.28 35.02 0.17
C LYS A 123 0.06 36.19 1.13
N ASP A 124 -0.50 35.93 2.31
CA ASP A 124 -0.67 36.94 3.36
C ASP A 124 0.68 37.46 3.85
N MET A 125 1.69 36.57 3.98
CA MET A 125 3.07 36.97 4.34
C MET A 125 3.69 37.86 3.27
N ASP A 126 3.53 37.53 2.00
CA ASP A 126 4.04 38.31 0.89
C ASP A 126 3.34 39.69 0.79
N ALA A 127 2.05 39.72 1.08
CA ALA A 127 1.27 40.96 1.02
C ALA A 127 1.51 41.89 2.23
N PHE A 128 1.95 41.36 3.39
CA PHE A 128 2.08 42.15 4.62
C PHE A 128 3.03 43.36 4.52
N PRO A 129 4.23 43.22 3.91
CA PRO A 129 5.15 44.34 3.80
C PRO A 129 4.78 45.32 2.70
N VAL A 130 3.85 45.02 1.80
CA VAL A 130 3.51 45.87 0.65
C VAL A 130 2.89 47.19 1.12
N GLY A 131 3.46 48.30 0.71
CA GLY A 131 3.01 49.65 1.07
C GLY A 131 3.31 50.07 2.51
N LYS A 132 4.08 49.28 3.27
CA LYS A 132 4.49 49.60 4.65
C LYS A 132 5.94 50.06 4.67
N THR A 133 6.16 51.14 5.43
CA THR A 133 7.50 51.71 5.67
C THR A 133 7.82 51.66 7.16
N ALA A 134 9.07 51.91 7.53
CA ALA A 134 9.48 51.96 8.93
C ALA A 134 8.72 53.02 9.75
N GLU A 135 8.12 54.00 9.05
CA GLU A 135 7.32 55.05 9.69
C GLU A 135 5.91 54.62 10.02
N ASN A 136 5.33 53.67 9.27
CA ASN A 136 3.92 53.27 9.40
C ASN A 136 3.71 51.84 9.91
N ILE A 137 4.77 51.11 10.31
CA ILE A 137 4.70 49.81 10.92
C ILE A 137 5.57 49.73 12.16
N THR A 138 5.04 49.20 13.25
CA THR A 138 5.80 48.99 14.47
C THR A 138 6.35 47.54 14.54
N VAL A 139 7.46 47.38 15.25
CA VAL A 139 8.06 46.06 15.52
C VAL A 139 7.03 45.13 16.15
N ILE A 140 6.19 45.64 17.07
CA ILE A 140 5.12 44.87 17.74
C ILE A 140 4.11 44.31 16.76
N GLN A 141 3.72 45.10 15.74
CA GLN A 141 2.81 44.65 14.68
C GLN A 141 3.42 43.56 13.83
N ILE A 142 4.71 43.63 13.50
CA ILE A 142 5.43 42.59 12.78
C ILE A 142 5.48 41.31 13.60
N VAL A 143 5.87 41.40 14.87
CA VAL A 143 5.95 40.24 15.77
C VAL A 143 4.60 39.57 15.96
N ASN A 144 3.54 40.33 16.16
CA ASN A 144 2.18 39.80 16.32
C ASN A 144 1.68 39.12 15.03
N PHE A 145 1.97 39.71 13.86
CA PHE A 145 1.64 39.12 12.58
C PHE A 145 2.35 37.77 12.39
N LEU A 146 3.68 37.75 12.57
CA LEU A 146 4.46 36.52 12.44
C LEU A 146 4.02 35.43 13.42
N LYS A 147 3.73 35.80 14.66
CA LYS A 147 3.18 34.87 15.66
C LYS A 147 1.84 34.30 15.21
N GLY A 148 0.93 35.13 14.71
CA GLY A 148 -0.37 34.70 14.19
C GLY A 148 -0.24 33.74 12.99
N ILE A 149 0.69 34.00 12.07
CA ILE A 149 1.02 33.11 10.95
C ILE A 149 1.53 31.77 11.47
N HIS A 150 2.50 31.80 12.40
CA HIS A 150 3.09 30.58 12.95
C HIS A 150 2.06 29.68 13.65
N ASP A 151 1.17 30.27 14.44
CA ASP A 151 0.13 29.54 15.15
C ASP A 151 -0.85 28.91 14.16
N LYS A 152 -1.28 29.63 13.13
CA LYS A 152 -2.14 29.10 12.06
C LYS A 152 -1.43 28.02 11.24
N TRP A 153 -0.13 28.17 10.94
CA TRP A 153 0.65 27.19 10.21
C TRP A 153 0.67 25.82 10.89
N LYS A 154 0.79 25.81 12.22
CA LYS A 154 0.75 24.58 13.02
C LYS A 154 -0.64 23.92 13.01
N LEU A 155 -1.71 24.72 13.00
CA LEU A 155 -3.07 24.19 12.97
C LEU A 155 -3.42 23.52 11.64
N PHE A 156 -2.82 23.96 10.53
CA PHE A 156 -3.10 23.44 9.20
C PHE A 156 -2.23 22.19 8.88
N SER A 157 -2.47 21.12 9.64
CA SER A 157 -1.81 19.82 9.50
C SER A 157 -2.85 18.70 9.68
N PRO A 158 -2.71 17.56 9.00
CA PRO A 158 -1.64 17.21 8.05
C PRO A 158 -1.79 17.88 6.66
N VAL A 159 -0.74 17.83 5.86
CA VAL A 159 -0.68 18.22 4.45
C VAL A 159 -0.23 17.04 3.59
N PRO A 160 -0.38 17.07 2.23
CA PRO A 160 0.15 16.05 1.35
C PRO A 160 1.66 15.82 1.55
N ASP A 161 2.09 14.55 1.39
CA ASP A 161 3.50 14.20 1.55
C ASP A 161 4.35 14.93 0.49
N GLY A 162 5.45 15.55 0.92
CA GLY A 162 6.31 16.37 0.06
C GLY A 162 5.97 17.85 0.02
N ASP A 163 4.76 18.25 0.43
CA ASP A 163 4.36 19.64 0.50
C ASP A 163 4.69 20.22 1.89
N PHE A 164 5.42 21.33 1.94
CA PHE A 164 5.74 22.07 3.18
C PHE A 164 6.42 21.24 4.28
N GLN A 165 7.24 20.24 3.91
CA GLN A 165 7.93 19.37 4.86
C GLN A 165 9.26 19.92 5.37
N ASN A 166 9.64 21.15 5.02
CA ASN A 166 10.87 21.83 5.46
C ASN A 166 10.60 22.82 6.57
#